data_e03225f38bdca5fbef95d995490de7c7
#
_entry.id   e03225f38bdca5fbef95d995490de7c7
#
_cell.length_a   1.000
_cell.length_b   1.000
_cell.length_c   1.000
_cell.angle_alpha   90.00
_cell.angle_beta   90.00
_cell.angle_gamma   90.00
#
_symmetry.space_group_name_H-M   'P 1'
#
loop_
_entity.id
_entity.type
_entity.pdbx_description
1 polymer ?
#
loop_
_entity_poly.entity_id
_entity_poly.type
_entity_poly.pdbx_seq_one_letter_code
_entity_poly.pdbx_strand_id
1 'polypeptide(L)'
;MPPAEGLRGRGLSVVYVTSVAFTRRGKQLSEKVRRAWNDMSSARREIIVWKDAEKLTEPLFRTSDVLLFFCASGIAVRLAAPFLRDKTADPAVLVIGEDGKFVVSLISGHLGGANRYAHFIAEMLDAQPVITTATDGRKMAALDIWSKKYGLVIDDMKLAKR
;
A
#
# COMPACT_ATOMS: atom_id res chain seq x y z
N MET A 1 -19.90 6.56 -9.37
CA MET A 1 -18.76 6.87 -10.23
C MET A 1 -18.46 5.62 -11.04
N PRO A 2 -18.43 5.64 -12.37
CA PRO A 2 -18.18 4.43 -13.16
C PRO A 2 -16.75 3.95 -12.96
N PRO A 3 -16.50 2.64 -13.00
CA PRO A 3 -15.18 2.07 -12.79
C PRO A 3 -14.23 2.45 -13.92
N ALA A 4 -12.97 2.64 -13.58
CA ALA A 4 -11.88 2.99 -14.51
C ALA A 4 -11.51 1.86 -15.50
N GLU A 5 -12.43 0.96 -15.83
CA GLU A 5 -12.22 -0.14 -16.80
C GLU A 5 -11.81 0.35 -18.19
N GLY A 6 -12.25 1.55 -18.58
CA GLY A 6 -11.89 2.13 -19.87
C GLY A 6 -10.44 2.59 -20.02
N LEU A 7 -9.66 2.68 -18.94
CA LEU A 7 -8.29 3.16 -18.95
C LEU A 7 -7.26 2.02 -18.98
N ARG A 8 -7.62 0.81 -18.53
CA ARG A 8 -6.73 -0.36 -18.51
C ARG A 8 -6.31 -0.85 -19.92
N GLY A 9 -7.03 -0.47 -20.96
CA GLY A 9 -6.74 -0.88 -22.36
C GLY A 9 -5.63 -0.09 -23.08
N ARG A 10 -5.04 0.95 -22.46
CA ARG A 10 -4.03 1.81 -23.10
C ARG A 10 -2.60 1.60 -22.62
N GLY A 11 -2.29 0.49 -21.93
CA GLY A 11 -0.97 0.24 -21.36
C GLY A 11 -0.64 1.14 -20.15
N LEU A 12 -1.66 1.77 -19.54
CA LEU A 12 -1.55 2.56 -18.33
C LEU A 12 -1.99 1.71 -17.13
N SER A 13 -1.22 1.70 -16.07
CA SER A 13 -1.64 1.13 -14.79
C SER A 13 -2.42 2.17 -13.97
N VAL A 14 -3.48 1.74 -13.30
CA VAL A 14 -4.27 2.60 -12.40
C VAL A 14 -4.10 2.08 -10.98
N VAL A 15 -3.70 2.96 -10.07
CA VAL A 15 -3.50 2.65 -8.65
C VAL A 15 -4.44 3.52 -7.81
N TYR A 16 -5.28 2.87 -7.01
CA TYR A 16 -6.20 3.53 -6.09
C TYR A 16 -5.55 3.68 -4.72
N VAL A 17 -5.29 4.91 -4.31
CA VAL A 17 -4.68 5.23 -3.02
C VAL A 17 -5.70 5.92 -2.13
N THR A 18 -5.97 5.36 -0.95
CA THR A 18 -6.76 6.03 0.08
C THR A 18 -5.85 6.50 1.22
N SER A 19 -5.93 7.77 1.53
CA SER A 19 -5.23 8.41 2.64
C SER A 19 -6.19 8.61 3.81
N VAL A 20 -5.80 8.19 5.00
CA VAL A 20 -6.56 8.36 6.24
C VAL A 20 -5.75 9.20 7.22
N ALA A 21 -6.20 10.43 7.47
CA ALA A 21 -5.52 11.38 8.34
C ALA A 21 -6.54 12.15 9.20
N PHE A 22 -6.29 12.21 10.52
CA PHE A 22 -7.20 12.83 11.49
C PHE A 22 -6.74 14.20 11.94
N THR A 23 -5.43 14.46 11.89
CA THR A 23 -4.83 15.70 12.38
C THR A 23 -4.39 16.59 11.22
N ARG A 24 -4.20 17.88 11.52
CA ARG A 24 -3.66 18.83 10.56
C ARG A 24 -2.29 18.39 10.03
N ARG A 25 -1.42 17.87 10.91
CA ARG A 25 -0.07 17.43 10.54
C ARG A 25 -0.11 16.18 9.66
N GLY A 26 -0.96 15.20 9.99
CA GLY A 26 -1.20 14.03 9.15
C GLY A 26 -1.71 14.41 7.77
N LYS A 27 -2.66 15.35 7.67
CA LYS A 27 -3.18 15.87 6.39
C LYS A 27 -2.09 16.57 5.56
N GLN A 28 -1.19 17.32 6.19
CA GLN A 28 -0.05 17.95 5.51
C GLN A 28 0.95 16.92 4.97
N LEU A 29 1.26 15.87 5.74
CA LEU A 29 2.11 14.77 5.28
C LEU A 29 1.46 14.00 4.12
N SER A 30 0.16 13.71 4.21
CA SER A 30 -0.60 13.09 3.13
C SER A 30 -0.49 13.89 1.84
N GLU A 31 -0.68 15.21 1.91
CA GLU A 31 -0.57 16.08 0.74
C GLU A 31 0.86 16.11 0.16
N LYS A 32 1.90 16.09 1.01
CA LYS A 32 3.29 15.99 0.57
C LYS A 32 3.54 14.71 -0.22
N VAL A 33 3.08 13.56 0.32
CA VAL A 33 3.19 12.25 -0.35
C VAL A 33 2.43 12.26 -1.67
N ARG A 34 1.20 12.76 -1.70
CA ARG A 34 0.37 12.83 -2.91
C ARG A 34 1.06 13.59 -4.05
N ARG A 35 1.61 14.77 -3.76
CA ARG A 35 2.33 15.59 -4.76
C ARG A 35 3.55 14.86 -5.30
N ALA A 36 4.42 14.38 -4.41
CA ALA A 36 5.62 13.65 -4.80
C ALA A 36 5.31 12.39 -5.62
N TRP A 37 4.25 11.65 -5.24
CA TRP A 37 3.82 10.45 -5.98
C TRP A 37 3.33 10.80 -7.37
N ASN A 38 2.47 11.83 -7.52
CA ASN A 38 1.97 12.26 -8.81
C ASN A 38 3.11 12.71 -9.75
N ASP A 39 4.08 13.44 -9.22
CA ASP A 39 5.26 13.88 -9.99
C ASP A 39 6.08 12.70 -10.52
N MET A 40 6.26 11.66 -9.69
CA MET A 40 6.98 10.44 -10.06
C MET A 40 6.18 9.53 -10.99
N SER A 41 4.86 9.48 -10.87
CA SER A 41 3.98 8.59 -11.63
C SER A 41 3.83 9.00 -13.08
N SER A 42 3.95 10.27 -13.40
CA SER A 42 3.91 10.77 -14.78
C SER A 42 4.99 10.15 -15.65
N ALA A 43 6.18 9.89 -15.11
CA ALA A 43 7.27 9.21 -15.81
C ALA A 43 7.04 7.69 -16.00
N ARG A 44 6.18 7.07 -15.16
CA ARG A 44 5.91 5.61 -15.16
C ARG A 44 4.66 5.21 -15.92
N ARG A 45 3.93 6.16 -16.51
CA ARG A 45 2.62 5.94 -17.13
C ARG A 45 1.60 5.32 -16.16
N GLU A 46 1.66 5.71 -14.90
CA GLU A 46 0.71 5.32 -13.87
C GLU A 46 -0.31 6.44 -13.66
N ILE A 47 -1.57 6.08 -13.50
CA ILE A 47 -2.64 6.99 -13.09
C ILE A 47 -2.92 6.73 -11.62
N ILE A 48 -2.69 7.72 -10.77
CA ILE A 48 -2.99 7.62 -9.36
C ILE A 48 -4.36 8.22 -9.09
N VAL A 49 -5.27 7.41 -8.60
CA VAL A 49 -6.59 7.85 -8.13
C VAL A 49 -6.51 7.98 -6.61
N TRP A 50 -6.40 9.22 -6.14
CA TRP A 50 -6.24 9.53 -4.74
C TRP A 50 -7.57 9.88 -4.06
N LYS A 51 -7.79 9.38 -2.85
CA LYS A 51 -8.93 9.68 -2.01
C LYS A 51 -8.50 9.98 -0.57
N ASP A 52 -8.91 11.12 -0.06
CA ASP A 52 -8.73 11.46 1.35
C ASP A 52 -9.96 11.02 2.16
N ALA A 53 -9.73 10.44 3.33
CA ALA A 53 -10.78 9.97 4.20
C ALA A 53 -10.48 10.32 5.67
N GLU A 54 -11.50 10.76 6.40
CA GLU A 54 -11.47 10.91 7.86
C GLU A 54 -11.99 9.66 8.57
N LYS A 55 -12.67 8.78 7.83
CA LYS A 55 -13.20 7.51 8.32
C LYS A 55 -13.00 6.42 7.28
N LEU A 56 -12.40 5.31 7.70
CA LEU A 56 -12.29 4.13 6.87
C LEU A 56 -13.65 3.39 6.85
N THR A 57 -14.13 3.07 5.66
CA THR A 57 -15.32 2.27 5.43
C THR A 57 -14.97 1.03 4.63
N GLU A 58 -15.81 -0.02 4.68
CA GLU A 58 -15.55 -1.24 3.92
C GLU A 58 -15.42 -0.98 2.40
N PRO A 59 -16.28 -0.18 1.74
CA PRO A 59 -16.08 0.14 0.33
C PRO A 59 -14.74 0.79 0.02
N LEU A 60 -14.26 1.72 0.89
CA LEU A 60 -12.95 2.33 0.72
C LEU A 60 -11.83 1.31 0.86
N PHE A 61 -11.92 0.42 1.87
CA PHE A 61 -10.94 -0.63 2.08
C PHE A 61 -10.87 -1.58 0.86
N ARG A 62 -12.03 -2.00 0.32
CA ARG A 62 -12.11 -2.95 -0.80
C ARG A 62 -11.69 -2.37 -2.15
N THR A 63 -11.88 -1.08 -2.37
CA THR A 63 -11.56 -0.42 -3.64
C THR A 63 -10.16 0.17 -3.69
N SER A 64 -9.43 0.18 -2.58
CA SER A 64 -8.06 0.67 -2.52
C SER A 64 -7.06 -0.41 -2.88
N ASP A 65 -6.05 -0.06 -3.65
CA ASP A 65 -4.83 -0.87 -3.81
C ASP A 65 -3.85 -0.57 -2.67
N VAL A 66 -3.84 0.69 -2.21
CA VAL A 66 -2.96 1.16 -1.14
C VAL A 66 -3.73 2.01 -0.13
N LEU A 67 -3.59 1.69 1.15
CA LEU A 67 -4.11 2.46 2.27
C LEU A 67 -2.95 3.09 3.06
N LEU A 68 -2.96 4.41 3.16
CA LEU A 68 -1.96 5.19 3.89
C LEU A 68 -2.61 5.79 5.14
N PHE A 69 -2.19 5.34 6.31
CA PHE A 69 -2.62 5.90 7.60
C PHE A 69 -1.57 6.86 8.12
N PHE A 70 -1.95 8.11 8.34
CA PHE A 70 -1.12 9.14 8.95
C PHE A 70 -1.50 9.30 10.42
N CYS A 71 -1.12 8.32 11.24
CA CYS A 71 -1.47 8.23 12.66
C CYS A 71 -0.61 7.18 13.38
N ALA A 72 -0.88 6.94 14.67
CA ALA A 72 -0.27 5.84 15.41
C ALA A 72 -0.72 4.47 14.87
N SER A 73 0.19 3.48 14.83
CA SER A 73 -0.06 2.12 14.32
C SER A 73 -1.25 1.44 14.99
N GLY A 74 -1.45 1.64 16.30
CA GLY A 74 -2.58 1.07 17.02
C GLY A 74 -3.94 1.60 16.55
N ILE A 75 -4.01 2.84 16.05
CA ILE A 75 -5.23 3.41 15.46
C ILE A 75 -5.48 2.73 14.11
N ALA A 76 -4.46 2.64 13.25
CA ALA A 76 -4.55 2.00 11.94
C ALA A 76 -5.01 0.54 12.05
N VAL A 77 -4.46 -0.22 13.00
CA VAL A 77 -4.85 -1.61 13.27
C VAL A 77 -6.33 -1.71 13.61
N ARG A 78 -6.83 -0.89 14.56
CA ARG A 78 -8.25 -0.93 14.98
C ARG A 78 -9.20 -0.56 13.85
N LEU A 79 -8.80 0.35 12.97
CA LEU A 79 -9.63 0.78 11.84
C LEU A 79 -9.64 -0.24 10.70
N ALA A 80 -8.52 -0.92 10.43
CA ALA A 80 -8.40 -1.91 9.37
C ALA A 80 -8.96 -3.28 9.78
N ALA A 81 -8.80 -3.69 11.04
CA ALA A 81 -9.12 -5.02 11.53
C ALA A 81 -10.52 -5.54 11.15
N PRO A 82 -11.61 -4.74 11.23
CA PRO A 82 -12.96 -5.22 10.87
C PRO A 82 -13.10 -5.64 9.40
N PHE A 83 -12.20 -5.18 8.53
CA PHE A 83 -12.28 -5.37 7.08
C PHE A 83 -11.27 -6.39 6.55
N LEU A 84 -10.34 -6.87 7.38
CA LEU A 84 -9.33 -7.84 6.98
C LEU A 84 -9.96 -9.19 6.64
N ARG A 85 -9.47 -9.80 5.56
CA ARG A 85 -9.85 -11.15 5.12
C ARG A 85 -8.63 -12.05 5.02
N ASP A 86 -7.78 -11.77 4.04
CA ASP A 86 -6.54 -12.53 3.83
C ASP A 86 -5.51 -11.72 3.02
N LYS A 87 -4.26 -12.18 3.05
CA LYS A 87 -3.12 -11.51 2.43
C LYS A 87 -3.19 -11.40 0.90
N THR A 88 -4.09 -12.13 0.24
CA THR A 88 -4.23 -12.12 -1.23
C THR A 88 -5.30 -11.13 -1.68
N ALA A 89 -6.25 -10.79 -0.81
CA ALA A 89 -7.39 -9.92 -1.10
C ALA A 89 -7.26 -8.53 -0.45
N ASP A 90 -6.51 -8.44 0.66
CA ASP A 90 -6.39 -7.19 1.40
C ASP A 90 -5.40 -6.22 0.72
N PRO A 91 -5.70 -4.91 0.69
CA PRO A 91 -4.82 -3.89 0.12
C PRO A 91 -3.48 -3.80 0.85
N ALA A 92 -2.50 -3.15 0.22
CA ALA A 92 -1.30 -2.72 0.91
C ALA A 92 -1.65 -1.69 1.98
N VAL A 93 -1.40 -1.99 3.25
CA VAL A 93 -1.66 -1.05 4.35
C VAL A 93 -0.35 -0.56 4.94
N LEU A 94 -0.18 0.76 4.94
CA LEU A 94 1.00 1.43 5.48
C LEU A 94 0.61 2.43 6.57
N VAL A 95 1.51 2.61 7.53
CA VAL A 95 1.37 3.62 8.58
C VAL A 95 2.55 4.56 8.53
N ILE A 96 2.25 5.84 8.52
CA ILE A 96 3.21 6.93 8.60
C ILE A 96 2.97 7.67 9.90
N GLY A 97 3.97 7.73 10.77
CA GLY A 97 3.90 8.52 11.99
C GLY A 97 3.73 10.01 11.65
N GLU A 98 3.05 10.76 12.52
CA GLU A 98 2.80 12.19 12.29
C GLU A 98 4.08 13.04 12.25
N ASP A 99 5.17 12.53 12.79
CA ASP A 99 6.49 13.14 12.67
C ASP A 99 7.16 12.90 11.30
N GLY A 100 6.59 12.00 10.50
CA GLY A 100 7.08 11.68 9.15
C GLY A 100 8.39 10.89 9.12
N LYS A 101 8.85 10.36 10.28
CA LYS A 101 10.16 9.68 10.37
C LYS A 101 10.15 8.23 9.95
N PHE A 102 9.00 7.56 10.09
CA PHE A 102 8.88 6.13 9.84
C PHE A 102 7.72 5.84 8.89
N VAL A 103 7.95 4.94 7.95
CA VAL A 103 6.92 4.35 7.09
C VAL A 103 6.87 2.86 7.33
N VAL A 104 5.82 2.41 7.99
CA VAL A 104 5.67 1.02 8.43
C VAL A 104 4.82 0.25 7.42
N SER A 105 5.36 -0.84 6.88
CA SER A 105 4.59 -1.84 6.15
C SER A 105 3.79 -2.68 7.15
N LEU A 106 2.47 -2.42 7.26
CA LEU A 106 1.64 -3.01 8.30
C LEU A 106 0.96 -4.31 7.85
N ILE A 107 0.33 -4.30 6.67
CA ILE A 107 -0.46 -5.44 6.15
C ILE A 107 -0.15 -5.62 4.67
N SER A 108 -0.23 -6.88 4.18
CA SER A 108 -0.01 -7.27 2.78
C SER A 108 1.37 -6.89 2.23
N GLY A 109 2.41 -7.16 3.02
CA GLY A 109 3.80 -6.78 2.73
C GLY A 109 4.30 -7.24 1.35
N HIS A 110 4.12 -8.53 1.02
CA HIS A 110 4.59 -9.11 -0.24
C HIS A 110 3.56 -9.01 -1.36
N LEU A 111 2.46 -9.74 -1.28
CA LEU A 111 1.47 -9.84 -2.36
C LEU A 111 0.77 -8.51 -2.65
N GLY A 112 0.38 -7.78 -1.61
CA GLY A 112 -0.19 -6.44 -1.75
C GLY A 112 0.85 -5.37 -2.08
N GLY A 113 2.14 -5.66 -1.86
CA GLY A 113 3.24 -4.76 -2.18
C GLY A 113 3.53 -3.68 -1.13
N ALA A 114 3.00 -3.82 0.12
CA ALA A 114 3.20 -2.81 1.15
C ALA A 114 4.70 -2.57 1.47
N ASN A 115 5.55 -3.60 1.39
CA ASN A 115 7.00 -3.43 1.57
C ASN A 115 7.61 -2.51 0.50
N ARG A 116 7.23 -2.72 -0.77
CA ARG A 116 7.69 -1.88 -1.88
C ARG A 116 7.20 -0.44 -1.72
N TYR A 117 5.93 -0.27 -1.36
CA TYR A 117 5.38 1.08 -1.12
C TYR A 117 5.99 1.76 0.10
N ALA A 118 6.37 0.99 1.15
CA ALA A 118 7.05 1.56 2.31
C ALA A 118 8.40 2.17 1.94
N HIS A 119 9.21 1.49 1.14
CA HIS A 119 10.46 2.05 0.61
C HIS A 119 10.20 3.29 -0.25
N PHE A 120 9.24 3.19 -1.18
CA PHE A 120 8.92 4.27 -2.11
C PHE A 120 8.45 5.54 -1.41
N ILE A 121 7.55 5.42 -0.40
CA ILE A 121 7.06 6.58 0.36
C ILE A 121 8.10 7.10 1.32
N ALA A 122 8.92 6.23 1.91
CA ALA A 122 10.01 6.64 2.78
C ALA A 122 11.02 7.54 2.04
N GLU A 123 11.35 7.21 0.79
CA GLU A 123 12.19 8.05 -0.07
C GLU A 123 11.58 9.44 -0.30
N MET A 124 10.26 9.55 -0.55
CA MET A 124 9.57 10.83 -0.71
C MET A 124 9.60 11.72 0.54
N LEU A 125 9.63 11.11 1.72
CA LEU A 125 9.55 11.80 3.00
C LEU A 125 10.92 12.03 3.66
N ASP A 126 11.99 11.42 3.13
CA ASP A 126 13.27 11.27 3.80
C ASP A 126 13.11 10.54 5.14
N ALA A 127 12.38 9.44 5.11
CA ALA A 127 11.97 8.64 6.26
C ALA A 127 12.63 7.26 6.27
N GLN A 128 12.54 6.58 7.42
CA GLN A 128 12.99 5.20 7.58
C GLN A 128 11.85 4.23 7.23
N PRO A 129 12.00 3.34 6.23
CA PRO A 129 11.05 2.25 6.02
C PRO A 129 11.22 1.18 7.10
N VAL A 130 10.10 0.68 7.63
CA VAL A 130 10.07 -0.39 8.64
C VAL A 130 9.38 -1.61 8.05
N ILE A 131 10.19 -2.64 7.76
CA ILE A 131 9.76 -3.90 7.17
C ILE A 131 10.01 -5.02 8.19
N THR A 132 8.97 -5.78 8.53
CA THR A 132 9.05 -6.83 9.56
C THR A 132 8.87 -8.25 9.00
N THR A 133 8.70 -8.39 7.68
CA THR A 133 8.52 -9.72 7.06
C THR A 133 9.82 -10.52 7.07
N ALA A 134 9.74 -11.77 7.52
CA ALA A 134 10.91 -12.64 7.72
C ALA A 134 11.69 -12.92 6.42
N THR A 135 11.02 -12.99 5.28
CA THR A 135 11.64 -13.23 3.96
C THR A 135 12.51 -12.07 3.51
N ASP A 136 12.12 -10.82 3.80
CA ASP A 136 12.93 -9.66 3.46
C ASP A 136 14.16 -9.55 4.37
N GLY A 137 13.99 -9.86 5.66
CA GLY A 137 15.08 -9.88 6.64
C GLY A 137 16.17 -10.91 6.32
N ARG A 138 15.81 -11.99 5.60
CA ARG A 138 16.74 -13.07 5.20
C ARG A 138 17.26 -12.94 3.77
N LYS A 139 16.89 -11.89 3.01
CA LYS A 139 17.17 -11.74 1.57
C LYS A 139 16.73 -12.97 0.74
N MET A 140 15.74 -13.71 1.21
CA MET A 140 15.20 -14.87 0.50
C MET A 140 14.16 -14.42 -0.51
N ALA A 141 14.25 -14.95 -1.74
CA ALA A 141 13.22 -14.71 -2.74
C ALA A 141 11.89 -15.29 -2.27
N ALA A 142 10.89 -14.44 -2.10
CA ALA A 142 9.54 -14.90 -1.77
C ALA A 142 8.90 -15.52 -3.01
N LEU A 143 8.52 -16.80 -2.94
CA LEU A 143 7.94 -17.56 -4.06
C LEU A 143 6.66 -16.90 -4.61
N ASP A 144 5.91 -16.22 -3.76
CA ASP A 144 4.70 -15.48 -4.13
C ASP A 144 5.01 -14.23 -4.98
N ILE A 145 6.13 -13.55 -4.72
CA ILE A 145 6.60 -12.43 -5.58
C ILE A 145 7.09 -12.98 -6.93
N TRP A 146 7.81 -14.08 -6.91
CA TRP A 146 8.30 -14.74 -8.11
C TRP A 146 7.15 -15.20 -9.00
N SER A 147 6.14 -15.87 -8.44
CA SER A 147 4.98 -16.32 -9.21
C SER A 147 4.27 -15.14 -9.88
N LYS A 148 4.04 -14.05 -9.15
CA LYS A 148 3.42 -12.83 -9.71
C LYS A 148 4.27 -12.18 -10.80
N LYS A 149 5.59 -12.11 -10.60
CA LYS A 149 6.53 -11.49 -11.57
C LYS A 149 6.61 -12.25 -12.89
N TYR A 150 6.54 -13.58 -12.85
CA TYR A 150 6.69 -14.44 -14.02
C TYR A 150 5.38 -15.06 -14.50
N GLY A 151 4.22 -14.64 -13.95
CA GLY A 151 2.91 -15.18 -14.32
C GLY A 151 2.73 -16.68 -13.99
N LEU A 152 3.46 -17.18 -12.99
CA LEU A 152 3.41 -18.58 -12.59
C LEU A 152 2.25 -18.81 -11.61
N VAL A 153 1.59 -19.95 -11.74
CA VAL A 153 0.56 -20.41 -10.79
C VAL A 153 1.22 -21.32 -9.77
N ILE A 154 0.97 -21.06 -8.48
CA ILE A 154 1.41 -21.93 -7.40
C ILE A 154 0.33 -22.99 -7.18
N ASP A 155 0.56 -24.22 -7.60
CA ASP A 155 -0.41 -25.33 -7.51
C ASP A 155 -0.72 -25.72 -6.06
N ASP A 156 0.26 -25.65 -5.16
CA ASP A 156 0.08 -25.95 -3.75
C ASP A 156 0.62 -24.84 -2.85
N MET A 157 -0.31 -23.97 -2.42
CA MET A 157 -0.02 -22.86 -1.49
C MET A 157 0.36 -23.35 -0.08
N LYS A 158 0.04 -24.59 0.31
CA LYS A 158 0.44 -25.14 1.62
C LYS A 158 1.89 -25.58 1.59
N LEU A 159 2.33 -26.17 0.49
CA LEU A 159 3.72 -26.58 0.29
C LEU A 159 4.66 -25.36 0.14
N ALA A 160 4.21 -24.33 -0.55
CA ALA A 160 4.96 -23.08 -0.76
C ALA A 160 5.16 -22.25 0.53
N LYS A 161 4.44 -22.57 1.62
CA LYS A 161 4.53 -21.88 2.93
C LYS A 161 5.45 -22.59 3.93
N ARG A 162 6.05 -23.73 3.60
CA ARG A 162 7.03 -24.44 4.41
C ARG A 162 8.44 -23.96 4.10
#